data_5a912e259c05e179bb514b4ad9954766
#
_entry.id   5a912e259c05e179bb514b4ad9954766
#
_cell.length_a   1.000
_cell.length_b   1.000
_cell.length_c   1.000
_cell.angle_alpha   90.00
_cell.angle_beta   90.00
_cell.angle_gamma   90.00
#
_symmetry.space_group_name_H-M   'P 1'
#
loop_
_entity.id
_entity.type
_entity.pdbx_description
1 polymer ?
#
loop_
_entity_poly.entity_id
_entity_poly.type
_entity_poly.pdbx_seq_one_letter_code
_entity_poly.pdbx_strand_id
1 'polypeptide(L)'
;GVWGRDLNPQIAYKIGNFVPKVFGVNQVLIGRDIRLSSNEIFQQLSNGLMDAGANVIDAGLSTTPMVYWGTGKFNIEFSIMITASHNSSEYNGMKFSGSNVTPIGYDNGLNTLEKLITDSAPQIKSEKGKLEKLDFKDQYFDFLNSYKPNCTNLKIAIDCSNGMSALFTKRLFCENPIYINDKMDGTFPGHDPNPLEIDNQKQIKECVTSNKCDIGVIYDGDADRVMFIDEKGKFVSPDLIIAL
;
A
#
# COMPACT_ATOMS: atom_id res chain seq x y z
N GLY A 1 -11.85 -7.05 2.52
CA GLY A 1 -12.87 -8.04 2.11
C GLY A 1 -12.78 -8.41 0.64
N VAL A 2 -13.54 -9.39 0.20
CA VAL A 2 -13.62 -9.81 -1.20
C VAL A 2 -14.35 -8.74 -2.00
N TRP A 3 -13.71 -8.28 -3.10
CA TRP A 3 -14.33 -7.29 -3.98
C TRP A 3 -15.61 -7.83 -4.64
N GLY A 4 -16.64 -7.01 -4.67
CA GLY A 4 -17.97 -7.36 -5.19
C GLY A 4 -18.89 -8.04 -4.16
N ARG A 5 -18.33 -8.65 -3.11
CA ARG A 5 -19.11 -9.32 -2.04
C ARG A 5 -19.10 -8.49 -0.74
N ASP A 6 -17.92 -8.32 -0.15
CA ASP A 6 -17.76 -7.66 1.16
C ASP A 6 -17.46 -6.16 1.02
N LEU A 7 -16.77 -5.79 -0.05
CA LEU A 7 -16.49 -4.42 -0.46
C LEU A 7 -16.95 -4.25 -1.90
N ASN A 8 -17.73 -3.22 -2.16
CA ASN A 8 -18.30 -2.91 -3.47
C ASN A 8 -18.36 -1.40 -3.71
N PRO A 9 -18.71 -0.92 -4.92
CA PRO A 9 -18.74 0.51 -5.23
C PRO A 9 -19.61 1.34 -4.26
N GLN A 10 -20.75 0.82 -3.84
CA GLN A 10 -21.67 1.53 -2.94
C GLN A 10 -21.08 1.67 -1.53
N ILE A 11 -20.45 0.61 -1.03
CA ILE A 11 -19.76 0.65 0.28
C ILE A 11 -18.58 1.61 0.22
N ALA A 12 -17.77 1.57 -0.84
CA ALA A 12 -16.65 2.49 -1.02
C ALA A 12 -17.12 3.96 -1.03
N TYR A 13 -18.21 4.26 -1.74
CA TYR A 13 -18.82 5.59 -1.74
C TYR A 13 -19.29 6.01 -0.32
N LYS A 14 -20.00 5.12 0.39
CA LYS A 14 -20.46 5.41 1.75
C LYS A 14 -19.30 5.64 2.72
N ILE A 15 -18.23 4.85 2.62
CA ILE A 15 -17.02 5.06 3.41
C ILE A 15 -16.51 6.49 3.19
N GLY A 16 -16.32 6.91 1.94
CA GLY A 16 -15.90 8.27 1.61
C GLY A 16 -16.84 9.34 2.16
N ASN A 17 -18.15 9.13 2.03
CA ASN A 17 -19.15 10.10 2.46
C ASN A 17 -19.17 10.31 3.99
N PHE A 18 -18.91 9.28 4.78
CA PHE A 18 -18.96 9.38 6.23
C PHE A 18 -17.61 9.69 6.89
N VAL A 19 -16.49 9.49 6.21
CA VAL A 19 -15.14 9.82 6.75
C VAL A 19 -15.06 11.27 7.27
N PRO A 20 -15.47 12.30 6.54
CA PRO A 20 -15.40 13.68 7.05
C PRO A 20 -16.20 13.91 8.34
N LYS A 21 -17.36 13.25 8.44
CA LYS A 21 -18.24 13.35 9.62
C LYS A 21 -17.65 12.64 10.84
N VAL A 22 -17.06 11.47 10.65
CA VAL A 22 -16.52 10.65 11.76
C VAL A 22 -15.23 11.25 12.30
N PHE A 23 -14.36 11.71 11.41
CA PHE A 23 -13.00 12.13 11.79
C PHE A 23 -12.81 13.66 11.80
N GLY A 24 -13.82 14.44 11.42
CA GLY A 24 -13.75 15.91 11.46
C GLY A 24 -12.79 16.50 10.42
N VAL A 25 -12.55 15.81 9.30
CA VAL A 25 -11.53 16.18 8.31
C VAL A 25 -12.14 16.81 7.06
N ASN A 26 -11.42 17.77 6.48
CA ASN A 26 -11.84 18.49 5.27
C ASN A 26 -10.96 18.19 4.05
N GLN A 27 -9.86 17.46 4.25
CA GLN A 27 -8.93 17.08 3.20
C GLN A 27 -8.38 15.69 3.46
N VAL A 28 -8.31 14.84 2.42
CA VAL A 28 -7.89 13.45 2.53
C VAL A 28 -6.91 13.10 1.42
N LEU A 29 -5.71 12.63 1.78
CA LEU A 29 -4.75 12.04 0.85
C LEU A 29 -5.14 10.58 0.56
N ILE A 30 -5.20 10.20 -0.72
CA ILE A 30 -5.52 8.83 -1.11
C ILE A 30 -4.44 8.29 -2.03
N GLY A 31 -3.80 7.19 -1.59
CA GLY A 31 -2.97 6.34 -2.43
C GLY A 31 -3.67 5.01 -2.74
N ARG A 32 -3.20 4.32 -3.74
CA ARG A 32 -3.72 3.00 -4.12
C ARG A 32 -2.64 2.07 -4.65
N ASP A 33 -2.84 0.78 -4.42
CA ASP A 33 -2.00 -0.27 -5.00
C ASP A 33 -2.44 -0.64 -6.43
N ILE A 34 -1.75 -1.65 -7.01
CA ILE A 34 -1.97 -2.07 -8.39
C ILE A 34 -3.19 -2.99 -8.58
N ARG A 35 -3.89 -3.42 -7.53
CA ARG A 35 -5.03 -4.34 -7.63
C ARG A 35 -6.06 -3.83 -8.62
N LEU A 36 -6.69 -4.76 -9.36
CA LEU A 36 -7.63 -4.43 -10.43
C LEU A 36 -8.81 -3.57 -9.94
N SER A 37 -9.27 -3.80 -8.71
CA SER A 37 -10.37 -3.05 -8.10
C SER A 37 -9.97 -1.71 -7.48
N SER A 38 -8.68 -1.43 -7.27
CA SER A 38 -8.22 -0.24 -6.55
C SER A 38 -8.64 1.07 -7.22
N ASN A 39 -8.69 1.09 -8.54
CA ASN A 39 -9.10 2.29 -9.29
C ASN A 39 -10.61 2.59 -9.13
N GLU A 40 -11.46 1.57 -9.17
CA GLU A 40 -12.90 1.72 -8.98
C GLU A 40 -13.21 2.13 -7.53
N ILE A 41 -12.54 1.52 -6.56
CA ILE A 41 -12.64 1.91 -5.15
C ILE A 41 -12.25 3.39 -4.98
N PHE A 42 -11.13 3.80 -5.57
CA PHE A 42 -10.67 5.20 -5.53
C PHE A 42 -11.74 6.17 -6.05
N GLN A 43 -12.34 5.87 -7.20
CA GLN A 43 -13.37 6.72 -7.80
C GLN A 43 -14.57 6.88 -6.88
N GLN A 44 -15.10 5.78 -6.33
CA GLN A 44 -16.28 5.81 -5.48
C GLN A 44 -16.01 6.47 -4.12
N LEU A 45 -14.88 6.15 -3.51
CA LEU A 45 -14.42 6.75 -2.26
C LEU A 45 -14.27 8.27 -2.41
N SER A 46 -13.61 8.71 -3.49
CA SER A 46 -13.41 10.14 -3.79
C SER A 46 -14.73 10.87 -4.03
N ASN A 47 -15.65 10.25 -4.79
CA ASN A 47 -16.98 10.82 -5.00
C ASN A 47 -17.73 10.99 -3.67
N GLY A 48 -17.68 10.00 -2.77
CA GLY A 48 -18.28 10.10 -1.46
C GLY A 48 -17.71 11.21 -0.59
N LEU A 49 -16.37 11.34 -0.57
CA LEU A 49 -15.67 12.43 0.14
C LEU A 49 -16.07 13.82 -0.39
N MET A 50 -16.03 13.98 -1.72
CA MET A 50 -16.37 15.25 -2.34
C MET A 50 -17.85 15.62 -2.14
N ASP A 51 -18.76 14.67 -2.23
CA ASP A 51 -20.18 14.90 -1.94
C ASP A 51 -20.42 15.29 -0.48
N ALA A 52 -19.57 14.82 0.44
CA ALA A 52 -19.57 15.23 1.84
C ALA A 52 -18.83 16.58 2.08
N GLY A 53 -18.30 17.21 1.04
CA GLY A 53 -17.62 18.52 1.09
C GLY A 53 -16.14 18.47 1.44
N ALA A 54 -15.50 17.28 1.46
CA ALA A 54 -14.07 17.17 1.70
C ALA A 54 -13.27 17.15 0.39
N ASN A 55 -12.11 17.78 0.40
CA ASN A 55 -11.17 17.75 -0.72
C ASN A 55 -10.40 16.43 -0.74
N VAL A 56 -10.11 15.94 -1.94
CA VAL A 56 -9.35 14.72 -2.17
C VAL A 56 -8.02 15.07 -2.83
N ILE A 57 -6.94 14.57 -2.27
CA ILE A 57 -5.60 14.63 -2.87
C ILE A 57 -5.26 13.23 -3.39
N ASP A 58 -5.17 13.09 -4.71
CA ASP A 58 -4.81 11.83 -5.37
C ASP A 58 -3.29 11.68 -5.46
N ALA A 59 -2.72 10.77 -4.67
CA ALA A 59 -1.31 10.37 -4.73
C ALA A 59 -1.01 9.37 -5.87
N GLY A 60 -2.04 8.87 -6.53
CA GLY A 60 -1.90 7.85 -7.57
C GLY A 60 -1.46 6.48 -7.04
N LEU A 61 -0.80 5.71 -7.90
CA LEU A 61 -0.17 4.44 -7.49
C LEU A 61 0.93 4.71 -6.48
N SER A 62 0.84 4.07 -5.32
CA SER A 62 1.68 4.33 -4.16
C SER A 62 1.96 3.05 -3.39
N THR A 63 3.08 3.01 -2.67
CA THR A 63 3.27 2.07 -1.58
C THR A 63 2.58 2.59 -0.31
N THR A 64 2.22 1.71 0.62
CA THR A 64 1.68 2.14 1.93
C THR A 64 2.66 3.07 2.68
N PRO A 65 3.97 2.76 2.77
CA PRO A 65 4.94 3.68 3.38
C PRO A 65 5.03 5.05 2.69
N MET A 66 4.85 5.11 1.36
CA MET A 66 4.83 6.38 0.62
C MET A 66 3.64 7.26 1.04
N VAL A 67 2.45 6.66 1.21
CA VAL A 67 1.27 7.41 1.69
C VAL A 67 1.48 7.94 3.10
N TYR A 68 2.05 7.13 4.00
CA TYR A 68 2.38 7.57 5.36
C TYR A 68 3.40 8.70 5.37
N TRP A 69 4.46 8.58 4.57
CA TRP A 69 5.46 9.64 4.44
C TRP A 69 4.85 10.94 3.90
N GLY A 70 4.02 10.84 2.85
CA GLY A 70 3.32 12.00 2.27
C GLY A 70 2.39 12.68 3.28
N THR A 71 1.65 11.89 4.06
CA THR A 71 0.78 12.39 5.13
C THR A 71 1.57 13.25 6.12
N GLY A 72 2.70 12.75 6.62
CA GLY A 72 3.57 13.49 7.54
C GLY A 72 4.27 14.67 6.86
N LYS A 73 4.83 14.46 5.66
CA LYS A 73 5.61 15.48 4.95
C LYS A 73 4.83 16.71 4.58
N PHE A 74 3.56 16.54 4.18
CA PHE A 74 2.69 17.64 3.75
C PHE A 74 1.70 18.09 4.85
N ASN A 75 1.86 17.58 6.09
CA ASN A 75 0.98 17.88 7.22
C ASN A 75 -0.52 17.66 6.88
N ILE A 76 -0.83 16.58 6.19
CA ILE A 76 -2.19 16.23 5.85
C ILE A 76 -2.85 15.55 7.05
N GLU A 77 -4.05 15.98 7.40
CA GLU A 77 -4.74 15.52 8.62
C GLU A 77 -5.24 14.08 8.54
N PHE A 78 -5.47 13.57 7.32
CA PHE A 78 -6.03 12.24 7.13
C PHE A 78 -5.60 11.62 5.81
N SER A 79 -5.31 10.33 5.81
CA SER A 79 -4.98 9.61 4.60
C SER A 79 -5.60 8.22 4.55
N ILE A 80 -5.79 7.74 3.33
CA ILE A 80 -6.33 6.42 3.03
C ILE A 80 -5.42 5.76 2.01
N MET A 81 -4.93 4.56 2.32
CA MET A 81 -4.28 3.69 1.36
C MET A 81 -5.24 2.57 0.96
N ILE A 82 -5.59 2.52 -0.32
CA ILE A 82 -6.43 1.47 -0.90
C ILE A 82 -5.54 0.27 -1.22
N THR A 83 -5.68 -0.79 -0.46
CA THR A 83 -4.90 -2.02 -0.56
C THR A 83 -5.49 -3.15 0.27
N ALA A 84 -5.23 -4.38 -0.11
CA ALA A 84 -5.42 -5.54 0.75
C ALA A 84 -4.08 -6.17 1.19
N SER A 85 -2.98 -5.41 1.07
CA SER A 85 -1.63 -5.82 1.50
C SER A 85 -1.23 -7.18 0.90
N HIS A 86 -1.11 -8.21 1.73
CA HIS A 86 -0.65 -9.55 1.36
C HIS A 86 -1.76 -10.52 0.94
N ASN A 87 -3.03 -10.11 0.95
CA ASN A 87 -4.11 -10.99 0.52
C ASN A 87 -4.09 -11.21 -1.00
N SER A 88 -4.67 -12.31 -1.48
CA SER A 88 -4.80 -12.64 -2.89
C SER A 88 -5.57 -11.59 -3.70
N SER A 89 -5.56 -11.72 -5.02
CA SER A 89 -5.99 -10.67 -5.96
C SER A 89 -7.45 -10.25 -5.86
N GLU A 90 -8.33 -11.16 -5.42
CA GLU A 90 -9.77 -10.91 -5.25
C GLU A 90 -10.12 -10.03 -4.03
N TYR A 91 -9.18 -9.86 -3.10
CA TYR A 91 -9.37 -8.99 -1.93
C TYR A 91 -8.97 -7.55 -2.22
N ASN A 92 -9.66 -6.64 -1.56
CA ASN A 92 -9.21 -5.26 -1.43
C ASN A 92 -9.67 -4.66 -0.09
N GLY A 93 -9.17 -3.47 0.26
CA GLY A 93 -9.46 -2.82 1.52
C GLY A 93 -8.90 -1.41 1.59
N MET A 94 -8.86 -0.88 2.79
CA MET A 94 -8.35 0.47 3.05
C MET A 94 -7.62 0.49 4.40
N LYS A 95 -6.45 1.14 4.42
CA LYS A 95 -5.75 1.49 5.67
C LYS A 95 -5.94 2.99 5.90
N PHE A 96 -6.30 3.37 7.11
CA PHE A 96 -6.61 4.75 7.47
C PHE A 96 -5.56 5.29 8.44
N SER A 97 -5.17 6.53 8.24
CA SER A 97 -4.25 7.23 9.14
C SER A 97 -4.75 8.65 9.40
N GLY A 98 -4.76 9.03 10.66
CA GLY A 98 -5.05 10.39 11.10
C GLY A 98 -3.81 11.27 11.14
N SER A 99 -3.93 12.42 11.80
CA SER A 99 -2.83 13.38 12.01
C SER A 99 -1.60 12.70 12.63
N ASN A 100 -0.41 13.15 12.23
CA ASN A 100 0.88 12.56 12.63
C ASN A 100 1.01 11.08 12.26
N VAL A 101 0.32 10.65 11.19
CA VAL A 101 0.33 9.26 10.70
C VAL A 101 -0.16 8.26 11.74
N THR A 102 -1.04 8.69 12.66
CA THR A 102 -1.61 7.82 13.68
C THR A 102 -2.54 6.80 13.04
N PRO A 103 -2.30 5.48 13.21
CA PRO A 103 -3.17 4.46 12.64
C PRO A 103 -4.60 4.55 13.19
N ILE A 104 -5.59 4.44 12.30
CA ILE A 104 -7.00 4.36 12.65
C ILE A 104 -7.45 2.90 12.61
N GLY A 105 -7.85 2.39 13.75
CA GLY A 105 -8.36 1.04 13.94
C GLY A 105 -9.82 1.00 14.36
N TYR A 106 -10.28 -0.19 14.73
CA TYR A 106 -11.69 -0.41 15.10
C TYR A 106 -12.09 0.43 16.32
N ASP A 107 -11.25 0.46 17.34
CA ASP A 107 -11.55 1.11 18.63
C ASP A 107 -11.42 2.64 18.61
N ASN A 108 -10.79 3.20 17.58
CA ASN A 108 -10.57 4.65 17.46
C ASN A 108 -11.21 5.28 16.22
N GLY A 109 -12.34 4.71 15.75
CA GLY A 109 -13.19 5.36 14.77
C GLY A 109 -13.83 4.45 13.72
N LEU A 110 -13.23 3.31 13.33
CA LEU A 110 -13.81 2.45 12.29
C LEU A 110 -15.13 1.81 12.73
N ASN A 111 -15.33 1.51 14.01
CA ASN A 111 -16.61 1.06 14.57
C ASN A 111 -17.74 2.06 14.35
N THR A 112 -17.44 3.36 14.53
CA THR A 112 -18.41 4.45 14.28
C THR A 112 -18.71 4.60 12.80
N LEU A 113 -17.66 4.49 11.95
CA LEU A 113 -17.79 4.53 10.50
C LEU A 113 -18.67 3.38 9.99
N GLU A 114 -18.41 2.14 10.44
CA GLU A 114 -19.19 0.94 10.11
C GLU A 114 -20.67 1.11 10.44
N LYS A 115 -20.98 1.61 11.64
CA LYS A 115 -22.35 1.87 12.07
C LYS A 115 -23.05 2.87 11.14
N LEU A 116 -22.39 3.97 10.77
CA LEU A 116 -22.96 4.96 9.87
C LEU A 116 -23.19 4.41 8.46
N ILE A 117 -22.26 3.59 7.94
CA ILE A 117 -22.40 2.93 6.63
C ILE A 117 -23.64 2.04 6.60
N THR A 118 -23.90 1.34 7.70
CA THR A 118 -25.03 0.41 7.82
C THR A 118 -26.36 1.13 8.01
N ASP A 119 -26.40 2.10 8.95
CA ASP A 119 -27.65 2.63 9.48
C ASP A 119 -28.08 3.97 8.84
N SER A 120 -27.23 4.59 8.01
CA SER A 120 -27.47 5.94 7.52
C SER A 120 -27.42 6.04 6.00
N ALA A 121 -28.20 6.99 5.44
CA ALA A 121 -28.07 7.41 4.07
C ALA A 121 -26.96 8.44 3.90
N PRO A 122 -26.16 8.38 2.82
CA PRO A 122 -25.18 9.39 2.47
C PRO A 122 -25.79 10.80 2.39
N GLN A 123 -25.00 11.80 2.74
CA GLN A 123 -25.42 13.20 2.67
C GLN A 123 -24.62 13.91 1.58
N ILE A 124 -25.32 14.68 0.74
CA ILE A 124 -24.70 15.47 -0.31
C ILE A 124 -24.80 16.94 0.10
N LYS A 125 -23.64 17.57 0.31
CA LYS A 125 -23.57 19.00 0.59
C LYS A 125 -23.77 19.82 -0.69
N SER A 126 -24.30 21.03 -0.54
CA SER A 126 -24.45 22.01 -1.64
C SER A 126 -23.07 22.40 -2.20
N GLU A 127 -22.09 22.56 -1.33
CA GLU A 127 -20.69 22.82 -1.70
C GLU A 127 -19.89 21.52 -1.61
N LYS A 128 -19.50 21.01 -2.77
CA LYS A 128 -18.72 19.78 -2.90
C LYS A 128 -17.24 20.05 -2.78
N GLY A 129 -16.50 19.06 -2.28
CA GLY A 129 -15.04 19.07 -2.32
C GLY A 129 -14.49 18.96 -3.74
N LYS A 130 -13.18 19.13 -3.87
CA LYS A 130 -12.43 19.07 -5.14
C LYS A 130 -11.46 17.90 -5.12
N LEU A 131 -11.16 17.38 -6.32
CA LEU A 131 -10.12 16.40 -6.54
C LEU A 131 -8.89 17.10 -7.14
N GLU A 132 -7.75 16.95 -6.47
CA GLU A 132 -6.45 17.46 -6.92
C GLU A 132 -5.45 16.30 -6.98
N LYS A 133 -4.53 16.34 -7.95
CA LYS A 133 -3.43 15.38 -8.03
C LYS A 133 -2.18 15.95 -7.38
N LEU A 134 -1.50 15.11 -6.59
CA LEU A 134 -0.22 15.42 -5.99
C LEU A 134 0.76 14.29 -6.25
N ASP A 135 1.63 14.45 -7.24
CA ASP A 135 2.71 13.50 -7.49
C ASP A 135 3.95 13.90 -6.70
N PHE A 136 4.32 13.08 -5.73
CA PHE A 136 5.50 13.26 -4.88
C PHE A 136 6.43 12.03 -4.88
N LYS A 137 6.33 11.19 -5.91
CA LYS A 137 7.17 9.99 -6.05
C LYS A 137 8.65 10.31 -6.04
N ASP A 138 9.06 11.37 -6.72
CA ASP A 138 10.47 11.76 -6.76
C ASP A 138 10.95 12.26 -5.40
N GLN A 139 10.15 13.04 -4.68
CA GLN A 139 10.50 13.48 -3.32
C GLN A 139 10.60 12.30 -2.34
N TYR A 140 9.70 11.32 -2.46
CA TYR A 140 9.76 10.09 -1.68
C TYR A 140 10.97 9.23 -2.07
N PHE A 141 11.28 9.15 -3.35
CA PHE A 141 12.48 8.46 -3.82
C PHE A 141 13.75 9.10 -3.25
N ASP A 142 13.87 10.42 -3.26
CA ASP A 142 15.02 11.14 -2.69
C ASP A 142 15.15 10.87 -1.19
N PHE A 143 14.02 10.81 -0.47
CA PHE A 143 13.99 10.40 0.92
C PHE A 143 14.54 8.98 1.11
N LEU A 144 14.05 7.99 0.35
CA LEU A 144 14.57 6.62 0.42
C LEU A 144 16.04 6.54 0.06
N ASN A 145 16.46 7.24 -0.98
CA ASN A 145 17.84 7.25 -1.46
C ASN A 145 18.83 7.84 -0.43
N SER A 146 18.36 8.73 0.46
CA SER A 146 19.17 9.26 1.54
C SER A 146 19.58 8.22 2.58
N TYR A 147 18.86 7.11 2.67
CA TYR A 147 19.16 5.98 3.57
C TYR A 147 19.79 4.79 2.84
N LYS A 148 20.00 4.90 1.53
CA LYS A 148 20.52 3.80 0.74
C LYS A 148 21.93 3.39 1.21
N PRO A 149 22.12 2.13 1.64
CA PRO A 149 23.43 1.61 1.98
C PRO A 149 24.27 1.35 0.72
N ASN A 150 25.58 1.25 0.89
CA ASN A 150 26.45 0.76 -0.16
C ASN A 150 26.36 -0.77 -0.23
N CYS A 151 25.68 -1.28 -1.25
CA CYS A 151 25.49 -2.72 -1.49
C CYS A 151 26.26 -3.22 -2.72
N THR A 152 27.26 -2.48 -3.23
CA THR A 152 27.96 -2.80 -4.48
C THR A 152 28.70 -4.15 -4.46
N ASN A 153 29.09 -4.61 -3.28
CA ASN A 153 29.80 -5.89 -3.10
C ASN A 153 28.85 -7.07 -2.79
N LEU A 154 27.55 -6.83 -2.76
CA LEU A 154 26.57 -7.88 -2.49
C LEU A 154 25.83 -8.26 -3.76
N LYS A 155 25.69 -9.56 -3.99
CA LYS A 155 24.83 -10.11 -5.02
C LYS A 155 23.44 -10.35 -4.42
N ILE A 156 22.47 -9.54 -4.82
CA ILE A 156 21.14 -9.50 -4.23
C ILE A 156 20.10 -10.03 -5.22
N ALA A 157 19.15 -10.82 -4.74
CA ALA A 157 17.93 -11.15 -5.48
C ALA A 157 16.76 -10.38 -4.84
N ILE A 158 15.90 -9.74 -5.65
CA ILE A 158 14.74 -8.99 -5.18
C ILE A 158 13.48 -9.50 -5.86
N ASP A 159 12.54 -9.96 -5.05
CA ASP A 159 11.18 -10.31 -5.47
C ASP A 159 10.21 -9.17 -5.11
N CYS A 160 9.65 -8.55 -6.15
CA CYS A 160 8.67 -7.48 -5.97
C CYS A 160 7.24 -8.00 -5.84
N SER A 161 7.01 -9.31 -5.88
CA SER A 161 5.68 -9.96 -5.79
C SER A 161 4.64 -9.37 -6.75
N ASN A 162 5.05 -8.90 -7.92
CA ASN A 162 4.23 -8.12 -8.85
C ASN A 162 3.54 -6.88 -8.22
N GLY A 163 3.98 -6.47 -7.03
CA GLY A 163 3.40 -5.43 -6.20
C GLY A 163 4.06 -4.07 -6.33
N MET A 164 3.75 -3.23 -5.34
CA MET A 164 4.10 -1.80 -5.36
C MET A 164 5.58 -1.51 -5.10
N SER A 165 6.36 -2.43 -4.55
CA SER A 165 7.81 -2.26 -4.37
C SER A 165 8.55 -2.02 -5.70
N ALA A 166 8.00 -2.54 -6.81
CA ALA A 166 8.54 -2.32 -8.16
C ALA A 166 8.59 -0.84 -8.59
N LEU A 167 7.83 0.05 -7.94
CA LEU A 167 7.90 1.50 -8.19
C LEU A 167 9.29 2.08 -7.91
N PHE A 168 10.01 1.55 -6.91
CA PHE A 168 11.22 2.18 -6.39
C PHE A 168 12.45 1.28 -6.42
N THR A 169 12.31 -0.04 -6.36
CA THR A 169 13.44 -0.98 -6.21
C THR A 169 14.49 -0.82 -7.29
N LYS A 170 14.10 -0.75 -8.56
CA LYS A 170 15.05 -0.56 -9.67
C LYS A 170 15.75 0.80 -9.64
N ARG A 171 15.04 1.86 -9.24
CA ARG A 171 15.64 3.20 -9.09
C ARG A 171 16.63 3.23 -7.91
N LEU A 172 16.33 2.52 -6.81
CA LEU A 172 17.19 2.48 -5.62
C LEU A 172 18.43 1.63 -5.82
N PHE A 173 18.29 0.44 -6.39
CA PHE A 173 19.38 -0.54 -6.45
C PHE A 173 19.99 -0.69 -7.85
N CYS A 174 19.45 0.01 -8.86
CA CYS A 174 19.88 -0.03 -10.27
C CYS A 174 19.80 -1.46 -10.84
N GLU A 175 20.74 -1.81 -11.71
CA GLU A 175 20.76 -3.12 -12.39
C GLU A 175 21.55 -4.20 -11.63
N ASN A 176 22.10 -3.88 -10.43
CA ASN A 176 22.92 -4.84 -9.67
C ASN A 176 22.14 -6.05 -9.15
N PRO A 177 20.93 -5.90 -8.57
CA PRO A 177 20.14 -7.07 -8.15
C PRO A 177 19.57 -7.86 -9.32
N ILE A 178 19.32 -9.14 -9.07
CA ILE A 178 18.47 -9.97 -9.92
C ILE A 178 17.02 -9.74 -9.48
N TYR A 179 16.21 -9.18 -10.38
CA TYR A 179 14.80 -8.88 -10.09
C TYR A 179 13.90 -9.99 -10.60
N ILE A 180 12.96 -10.42 -9.78
CA ILE A 180 11.86 -11.31 -10.16
C ILE A 180 10.51 -10.67 -9.78
N ASN A 181 9.45 -11.03 -10.50
CA ASN A 181 8.10 -10.49 -10.31
C ASN A 181 8.08 -8.94 -10.23
N ASP A 182 8.92 -8.27 -11.00
CA ASP A 182 9.22 -6.84 -10.95
C ASP A 182 8.32 -5.97 -11.85
N LYS A 183 7.33 -6.58 -12.48
CA LYS A 183 6.27 -5.89 -13.22
C LYS A 183 5.04 -5.82 -12.33
N MET A 184 4.57 -4.61 -12.06
CA MET A 184 3.33 -4.41 -11.32
C MET A 184 2.14 -5.03 -12.08
N ASP A 185 1.45 -5.96 -11.44
CA ASP A 185 0.28 -6.64 -12.00
C ASP A 185 -0.68 -7.04 -10.88
N GLY A 186 -1.87 -6.44 -10.88
CA GLY A 186 -2.86 -6.65 -9.84
C GLY A 186 -3.49 -8.06 -9.81
N THR A 187 -3.14 -8.93 -10.75
CA THR A 187 -3.49 -10.36 -10.73
C THR A 187 -2.48 -11.23 -9.99
N PHE A 188 -1.28 -10.68 -9.68
CA PHE A 188 -0.18 -11.36 -8.99
C PHE A 188 0.21 -12.70 -9.64
N PRO A 189 0.59 -12.72 -10.93
CA PRO A 189 0.78 -13.96 -11.69
C PRO A 189 1.99 -14.79 -11.25
N GLY A 190 2.95 -14.19 -10.53
CA GLY A 190 4.13 -14.90 -10.03
C GLY A 190 3.80 -15.80 -8.85
N HIS A 191 3.17 -15.26 -7.86
CA HIS A 191 2.64 -15.91 -6.65
C HIS A 191 1.77 -14.90 -5.87
N ASP A 192 0.98 -15.36 -4.91
CA ASP A 192 0.26 -14.47 -4.01
C ASP A 192 1.24 -13.57 -3.23
N PRO A 193 0.89 -12.29 -3.02
CA PRO A 193 1.83 -11.30 -2.48
C PRO A 193 2.02 -11.41 -0.96
N ASN A 194 2.08 -12.63 -0.43
CA ASN A 194 2.31 -12.91 0.99
C ASN A 194 3.69 -13.54 1.21
N PRO A 195 4.70 -12.77 1.64
CA PRO A 195 6.06 -13.26 1.80
C PRO A 195 6.24 -14.22 3.00
N LEU A 196 5.23 -14.38 3.87
CA LEU A 196 5.27 -15.32 4.99
C LEU A 196 4.86 -16.74 4.58
N GLU A 197 4.13 -16.90 3.47
CA GLU A 197 3.72 -18.21 2.99
C GLU A 197 4.89 -18.93 2.30
N ILE A 198 5.14 -20.19 2.70
CA ILE A 198 6.31 -20.97 2.22
C ILE A 198 6.27 -21.14 0.71
N ASP A 199 5.09 -21.34 0.14
CA ASP A 199 4.92 -21.55 -1.30
C ASP A 199 5.29 -20.30 -2.11
N ASN A 200 5.02 -19.12 -1.59
CA ASN A 200 5.34 -17.84 -2.24
C ASN A 200 6.85 -17.52 -2.20
N GLN A 201 7.60 -18.16 -1.31
CA GLN A 201 9.06 -18.00 -1.20
C GLN A 201 9.86 -18.86 -2.17
N LYS A 202 9.22 -19.79 -2.91
CA LYS A 202 9.93 -20.76 -3.76
C LYS A 202 10.81 -20.10 -4.81
N GLN A 203 10.26 -19.14 -5.54
CA GLN A 203 10.96 -18.46 -6.64
C GLN A 203 12.18 -17.68 -6.13
N ILE A 204 12.06 -16.94 -5.04
CA ILE A 204 13.19 -16.18 -4.49
C ILE A 204 14.26 -17.10 -3.91
N LYS A 205 13.91 -18.20 -3.24
CA LYS A 205 14.85 -19.20 -2.73
C LYS A 205 15.63 -19.88 -3.86
N GLU A 206 14.94 -20.26 -4.92
CA GLU A 206 15.57 -20.83 -6.11
C GLU A 206 16.48 -19.79 -6.80
N CYS A 207 16.04 -18.54 -6.93
CA CYS A 207 16.83 -17.47 -7.50
C CYS A 207 18.12 -17.25 -6.71
N VAL A 208 18.05 -17.19 -5.37
CA VAL A 208 19.21 -17.02 -4.50
C VAL A 208 20.22 -18.15 -4.66
N THR A 209 19.77 -19.40 -4.55
CA THR A 209 20.67 -20.58 -4.58
C THR A 209 21.28 -20.81 -5.96
N SER A 210 20.46 -20.74 -7.03
CA SER A 210 20.92 -20.98 -8.40
C SER A 210 21.90 -19.91 -8.89
N ASN A 211 21.71 -18.67 -8.47
CA ASN A 211 22.59 -17.57 -8.86
C ASN A 211 23.69 -17.29 -7.84
N LYS A 212 23.76 -18.00 -6.72
CA LYS A 212 24.72 -17.77 -5.63
C LYS A 212 24.65 -16.32 -5.14
N CYS A 213 23.43 -15.85 -4.83
CA CYS A 213 23.25 -14.55 -4.21
C CYS A 213 23.61 -14.60 -2.73
N ASP A 214 24.10 -13.48 -2.21
CA ASP A 214 24.41 -13.32 -0.78
C ASP A 214 23.14 -13.19 0.06
N ILE A 215 22.07 -12.62 -0.54
CA ILE A 215 20.78 -12.40 0.12
C ILE A 215 19.63 -12.35 -0.89
N GLY A 216 18.47 -12.84 -0.49
CA GLY A 216 17.20 -12.63 -1.16
C GLY A 216 16.30 -11.69 -0.35
N VAL A 217 15.56 -10.87 -1.05
CA VAL A 217 14.59 -9.92 -0.48
C VAL A 217 13.25 -10.14 -1.15
N ILE A 218 12.17 -10.29 -0.39
CA ILE A 218 10.80 -10.43 -0.90
C ILE A 218 9.88 -9.46 -0.20
N TYR A 219 9.09 -8.73 -0.98
CA TYR A 219 8.11 -7.75 -0.50
C TYR A 219 6.69 -8.30 -0.56
N ASP A 220 5.79 -7.72 0.24
CA ASP A 220 4.36 -7.92 0.06
C ASP A 220 3.75 -6.95 -0.99
N GLY A 221 2.44 -7.05 -1.21
CA GLY A 221 1.76 -6.37 -2.32
C GLY A 221 1.82 -4.84 -2.28
N ASP A 222 1.78 -4.22 -1.09
CA ASP A 222 1.81 -2.77 -0.90
C ASP A 222 3.13 -2.24 -0.31
N ALA A 223 4.11 -3.15 -0.20
CA ALA A 223 5.50 -2.88 0.19
C ALA A 223 5.67 -2.28 1.60
N ASP A 224 4.80 -2.64 2.55
CA ASP A 224 4.99 -2.32 3.96
C ASP A 224 5.63 -3.47 4.75
N ARG A 225 5.81 -4.65 4.11
CA ARG A 225 6.51 -5.81 4.66
C ARG A 225 7.63 -6.24 3.75
N VAL A 226 8.75 -6.60 4.36
CA VAL A 226 9.92 -7.16 3.69
C VAL A 226 10.44 -8.35 4.47
N MET A 227 10.75 -9.45 3.76
CA MET A 227 11.33 -10.66 4.34
C MET A 227 12.63 -11.01 3.62
N PHE A 228 13.46 -11.81 4.28
CA PHE A 228 14.81 -12.11 3.80
C PHE A 228 15.05 -13.61 3.67
N ILE A 229 15.86 -13.96 2.69
CA ILE A 229 16.35 -15.32 2.41
C ILE A 229 17.87 -15.27 2.50
N ASP A 230 18.49 -16.18 3.26
CA ASP A 230 19.94 -16.27 3.36
C ASP A 230 20.58 -16.88 2.09
N GLU A 231 21.90 -16.90 2.03
CA GLU A 231 22.69 -17.43 0.91
C GLU A 231 22.48 -18.94 0.66
N LYS A 232 21.87 -19.66 1.60
CA LYS A 232 21.52 -21.09 1.50
C LYS A 232 20.07 -21.33 1.08
N GLY A 233 19.32 -20.25 0.79
CA GLY A 233 17.92 -20.33 0.45
C GLY A 233 17.00 -20.56 1.66
N LYS A 234 17.46 -20.27 2.89
CA LYS A 234 16.64 -20.39 4.10
C LYS A 234 15.97 -19.06 4.41
N PHE A 235 14.72 -19.13 4.85
CA PHE A 235 13.98 -17.98 5.34
C PHE A 235 14.58 -17.47 6.65
N VAL A 236 14.85 -16.17 6.73
CA VAL A 236 15.34 -15.51 7.93
C VAL A 236 14.13 -15.05 8.75
N SER A 237 14.03 -15.50 10.00
CA SER A 237 12.92 -15.10 10.88
C SER A 237 12.91 -13.58 11.06
N PRO A 238 11.74 -12.91 10.93
CA PRO A 238 11.61 -11.49 11.21
C PRO A 238 12.11 -11.09 12.61
N ASP A 239 11.95 -11.97 13.60
CA ASP A 239 12.43 -11.71 14.97
C ASP A 239 13.94 -11.52 15.04
N LEU A 240 14.70 -12.22 14.20
CA LEU A 240 16.15 -12.05 14.10
C LEU A 240 16.52 -10.71 13.45
N ILE A 241 15.76 -10.27 12.45
CA ILE A 241 15.98 -8.99 11.78
C ILE A 241 15.67 -7.81 12.71
N ILE A 242 14.58 -7.93 13.52
CA ILE A 242 14.20 -6.89 14.49
C ILE A 242 15.22 -6.78 15.64
N ALA A 243 15.90 -7.89 15.97
CA ALA A 243 16.89 -7.93 17.03
C ALA A 243 18.26 -7.36 16.65
N LEU A 244 18.52 -7.10 15.35
CA LEU A 244 19.74 -6.50 14.84
C LEU A 244 19.70 -4.97 14.95
#